data_b5cf4c2a2a387168315c1aace6124858
#
_entry.id   b5cf4c2a2a387168315c1aace6124858
#
_cell.length_a   1.000
_cell.length_b   1.000
_cell.length_c   1.000
_cell.angle_alpha   90.00
_cell.angle_beta   90.00
_cell.angle_gamma   90.00
#
_symmetry.space_group_name_H-M   'P 1'
#
loop_
_entity.id
_entity.type
_entity.pdbx_description
1 polymer ?
#
loop_
_entity_poly.entity_id
_entity_poly.type
_entity_poly.pdbx_seq_one_letter_code
_entity_poly.pdbx_strand_id
1 'polypeptide(L)'
;MKKSLFISLIIASCALYAIPASAQTQPANAAPAANVSTAKIKWLDFEEAVALNKKKPKKMFIDMFTDWCGWCKKMDGATFINPVVVEYMNQNYYAVKFNAERKDTVVYNGKKFVNPNPTGARATHDLAQELLSGRMSYPSFIFLDENLDRITVVPGYRKAPEFETILHYIGENAYKTQKWEEFSASFKPTAVE
;
A
#
# COMPACT_ATOMS: atom_id res chain seq x y z
N MET A 1 -75.94 9.42 -32.08
CA MET A 1 -76.18 8.75 -33.40
C MET A 1 -75.02 7.76 -33.52
N LYS A 2 -75.29 6.48 -33.22
CA LYS A 2 -75.47 5.31 -34.07
C LYS A 2 -74.41 5.18 -35.16
N LYS A 3 -73.56 4.15 -35.03
CA LYS A 3 -73.48 2.89 -35.78
C LYS A 3 -72.12 2.25 -35.51
N SER A 4 -72.08 1.09 -34.90
CA SER A 4 -72.26 -0.28 -35.44
C SER A 4 -70.95 -0.83 -36.07
N LEU A 5 -70.30 -1.72 -35.36
CA LEU A 5 -70.14 -3.17 -35.62
C LEU A 5 -69.43 -3.55 -36.92
N PHE A 6 -68.29 -4.20 -36.88
CA PHE A 6 -68.10 -5.48 -37.57
C PHE A 6 -67.00 -6.29 -36.89
N ILE A 7 -67.39 -7.47 -36.47
CA ILE A 7 -66.59 -8.57 -35.97
C ILE A 7 -65.96 -9.28 -37.15
N SER A 8 -64.68 -9.54 -37.13
CA SER A 8 -64.10 -10.54 -38.02
C SER A 8 -63.17 -11.45 -37.22
N LEU A 9 -63.67 -12.66 -37.05
CA LEU A 9 -63.06 -13.79 -36.35
C LEU A 9 -62.10 -14.48 -37.33
N ILE A 10 -60.79 -14.44 -37.09
CA ILE A 10 -59.83 -15.29 -37.78
C ILE A 10 -59.19 -16.22 -36.74
N ILE A 11 -59.61 -17.48 -36.84
CA ILE A 11 -59.00 -18.59 -36.13
C ILE A 11 -57.76 -18.99 -36.91
N ALA A 12 -56.56 -18.75 -36.30
CA ALA A 12 -55.29 -19.26 -36.82
C ALA A 12 -54.71 -20.27 -35.80
N SER A 13 -54.63 -21.49 -36.28
CA SER A 13 -54.14 -22.69 -35.62
C SER A 13 -52.72 -22.49 -35.15
N CYS A 14 -52.52 -22.61 -33.85
CA CYS A 14 -51.19 -22.53 -33.25
C CYS A 14 -50.61 -23.95 -33.11
N ALA A 15 -49.71 -24.32 -34.03
CA ALA A 15 -48.93 -25.55 -33.92
C ALA A 15 -47.89 -25.40 -32.80
N LEU A 16 -48.02 -26.21 -31.77
CA LEU A 16 -47.05 -26.34 -30.66
C LEU A 16 -45.76 -27.01 -31.18
N TYR A 17 -44.72 -26.23 -31.42
CA TYR A 17 -43.37 -26.75 -31.53
C TYR A 17 -42.76 -26.83 -30.14
N ALA A 18 -42.65 -28.05 -29.61
CA ALA A 18 -41.89 -28.34 -28.42
C ALA A 18 -40.38 -28.25 -28.77
N ILE A 19 -39.71 -27.22 -28.30
CA ILE A 19 -38.25 -27.11 -28.37
C ILE A 19 -37.67 -27.86 -27.15
N PRO A 20 -36.80 -28.90 -27.33
CA PRO A 20 -36.15 -29.52 -26.21
C PRO A 20 -35.19 -28.51 -25.55
N ALA A 21 -35.39 -28.25 -24.27
CA ALA A 21 -34.47 -27.47 -23.44
C ALA A 21 -33.17 -28.27 -23.28
N SER A 22 -32.16 -27.96 -24.08
CA SER A 22 -30.80 -28.40 -23.84
C SER A 22 -30.30 -27.70 -22.57
N ALA A 23 -30.23 -28.44 -21.50
CA ALA A 23 -29.57 -28.01 -20.26
C ALA A 23 -28.09 -27.76 -20.56
N GLN A 24 -27.73 -26.51 -20.82
CA GLN A 24 -26.33 -26.08 -20.80
C GLN A 24 -25.87 -26.06 -19.34
N THR A 25 -25.15 -27.11 -18.96
CA THR A 25 -24.34 -27.10 -17.75
C THR A 25 -23.24 -26.05 -17.90
N GLN A 26 -23.52 -24.87 -17.38
CA GLN A 26 -22.54 -23.82 -17.23
C GLN A 26 -21.50 -24.31 -16.22
N PRO A 27 -20.21 -24.40 -16.59
CA PRO A 27 -19.21 -24.75 -15.61
C PRO A 27 -19.16 -23.66 -14.53
N ALA A 28 -19.37 -24.09 -13.29
CA ALA A 28 -19.34 -23.25 -12.12
C ALA A 28 -17.99 -22.53 -12.02
N ASN A 29 -18.08 -21.21 -11.90
CA ASN A 29 -17.19 -20.35 -11.15
C ASN A 29 -15.68 -20.60 -11.34
N ALA A 30 -15.13 -20.15 -12.45
CA ALA A 30 -13.75 -19.67 -12.41
C ALA A 30 -13.78 -18.35 -11.63
N ALA A 31 -13.26 -18.38 -10.40
CA ALA A 31 -12.94 -17.16 -9.68
C ALA A 31 -12.14 -16.24 -10.63
N PRO A 32 -12.42 -14.93 -10.69
CA PRO A 32 -11.66 -14.04 -11.55
C PRO A 32 -10.18 -14.19 -11.13
N ALA A 33 -9.33 -14.61 -12.09
CA ALA A 33 -7.90 -14.61 -11.92
C ALA A 33 -7.53 -13.19 -11.46
N ALA A 34 -7.10 -13.08 -10.20
CA ALA A 34 -6.64 -11.82 -9.66
C ALA A 34 -5.57 -11.32 -10.62
N ASN A 35 -5.82 -10.18 -11.25
CA ASN A 35 -4.87 -9.51 -12.11
C ASN A 35 -3.68 -9.19 -11.20
N VAL A 36 -2.64 -10.04 -11.22
CA VAL A 36 -1.43 -9.82 -10.42
C VAL A 36 -0.83 -8.52 -10.92
N SER A 37 -1.09 -7.47 -10.20
CA SER A 37 -0.55 -6.15 -10.50
C SER A 37 0.98 -6.26 -10.56
N THR A 38 1.57 -5.99 -11.71
CA THR A 38 3.02 -5.85 -11.88
C THR A 38 3.53 -4.50 -11.36
N ALA A 39 2.66 -3.73 -10.71
CA ALA A 39 2.99 -2.44 -10.12
C ALA A 39 4.11 -2.62 -9.09
N LYS A 40 4.97 -1.60 -9.01
CA LYS A 40 6.01 -1.47 -7.98
C LYS A 40 5.65 -0.34 -7.04
N ILE A 41 6.21 -0.35 -5.83
CA ILE A 41 6.14 0.81 -4.94
C ILE A 41 6.79 2.00 -5.65
N LYS A 42 6.10 3.14 -5.65
CA LYS A 42 6.60 4.40 -6.19
C LYS A 42 7.50 5.05 -5.15
N TRP A 43 8.75 4.61 -5.14
CA TRP A 43 9.75 5.18 -4.25
C TRP A 43 10.12 6.59 -4.67
N LEU A 44 10.17 7.48 -3.70
CA LEU A 44 10.51 8.89 -3.85
C LEU A 44 11.80 9.19 -3.09
N ASP A 45 12.50 10.23 -3.52
CA ASP A 45 13.50 10.88 -2.67
C ASP A 45 12.80 11.64 -1.54
N PHE A 46 13.51 11.85 -0.43
CA PHE A 46 12.94 12.47 0.75
C PHE A 46 12.42 13.88 0.46
N GLU A 47 13.20 14.69 -0.22
CA GLU A 47 12.85 16.08 -0.58
C GLU A 47 11.67 16.13 -1.55
N GLU A 48 11.61 15.20 -2.49
CA GLU A 48 10.47 15.06 -3.42
C GLU A 48 9.19 14.74 -2.65
N ALA A 49 9.24 13.79 -1.73
CA ALA A 49 8.10 13.41 -0.90
C ALA A 49 7.62 14.58 -0.03
N VAL A 50 8.53 15.35 0.56
CA VAL A 50 8.22 16.56 1.33
C VAL A 50 7.56 17.62 0.43
N ALA A 51 8.06 17.82 -0.78
CA ALA A 51 7.49 18.78 -1.72
C ALA A 51 6.08 18.37 -2.20
N LEU A 52 5.85 17.08 -2.41
CA LEU A 52 4.53 16.55 -2.75
C LEU A 52 3.55 16.68 -1.57
N ASN A 53 4.01 16.39 -0.35
CA ASN A 53 3.20 16.50 0.86
C ASN A 53 2.70 17.92 1.08
N LYS A 54 3.53 18.96 0.84
CA LYS A 54 3.11 20.37 0.91
C LYS A 54 1.97 20.72 -0.05
N LYS A 55 1.88 20.06 -1.20
CA LYS A 55 0.83 20.29 -2.22
C LYS A 55 -0.42 19.48 -1.92
N LYS A 56 -0.24 18.23 -1.50
CA LYS A 56 -1.30 17.28 -1.18
C LYS A 56 -0.89 16.49 0.05
N PRO A 57 -1.32 16.89 1.25
CA PRO A 57 -0.97 16.20 2.50
C PRO A 57 -1.36 14.73 2.46
N LYS A 58 -0.40 13.86 2.74
CA LYS A 58 -0.54 12.41 2.82
C LYS A 58 0.52 11.89 3.78
N LYS A 59 0.23 10.80 4.48
CA LYS A 59 1.22 10.15 5.34
C LYS A 59 2.48 9.79 4.56
N MET A 60 3.63 9.86 5.22
CA MET A 60 4.90 9.45 4.64
C MET A 60 5.41 8.18 5.33
N PHE A 61 5.84 7.25 4.51
CA PHE A 61 6.55 6.04 4.92
C PHE A 61 8.00 6.17 4.50
N ILE A 62 8.93 5.95 5.42
CA ILE A 62 10.37 6.00 5.14
C ILE A 62 10.98 4.65 5.47
N ASP A 63 11.48 3.95 4.45
CA ASP A 63 12.33 2.78 4.62
C ASP A 63 13.77 3.24 4.83
N MET A 64 14.21 3.15 6.07
CA MET A 64 15.58 3.46 6.48
C MET A 64 16.46 2.24 6.31
N PHE A 65 17.39 2.30 5.38
CA PHE A 65 18.25 1.17 5.00
C PHE A 65 19.73 1.55 4.92
N THR A 66 20.60 0.57 4.72
CA THR A 66 21.99 0.74 4.31
C THR A 66 22.35 -0.28 3.23
N ASP A 67 23.36 0.00 2.40
CA ASP A 67 23.74 -0.86 1.27
C ASP A 67 24.22 -2.25 1.69
N TRP A 68 24.78 -2.37 2.88
CA TRP A 68 25.27 -3.64 3.45
C TRP A 68 24.20 -4.44 4.21
N CYS A 69 22.98 -3.90 4.37
CA CYS A 69 21.90 -4.51 5.15
C CYS A 69 21.25 -5.69 4.41
N GLY A 70 21.57 -6.92 4.78
CA GLY A 70 20.99 -8.12 4.19
C GLY A 70 19.47 -8.25 4.38
N TRP A 71 18.96 -7.88 5.56
CA TRP A 71 17.52 -7.89 5.84
C TRP A 71 16.74 -6.83 5.04
N CYS A 72 17.37 -5.69 4.74
CA CYS A 72 16.76 -4.68 3.86
C CYS A 72 16.60 -5.24 2.43
N LYS A 73 17.62 -5.91 1.90
CA LYS A 73 17.55 -6.59 0.60
C LYS A 73 16.48 -7.68 0.58
N LYS A 74 16.30 -8.39 1.71
CA LYS A 74 15.21 -9.37 1.84
C LYS A 74 13.83 -8.70 1.84
N MET A 75 13.66 -7.54 2.50
CA MET A 75 12.43 -6.75 2.39
C MET A 75 12.13 -6.37 0.95
N ASP A 76 13.13 -5.86 0.24
CA ASP A 76 13.01 -5.43 -1.16
C ASP A 76 12.59 -6.58 -2.10
N GLY A 77 13.12 -7.78 -1.87
CA GLY A 77 12.84 -8.96 -2.70
C GLY A 77 11.62 -9.79 -2.29
N ALA A 78 10.98 -9.47 -1.18
CA ALA A 78 9.83 -10.23 -0.67
C ALA A 78 8.65 -9.31 -0.35
N THR A 79 8.71 -8.58 0.77
CA THR A 79 7.58 -7.80 1.28
C THR A 79 7.20 -6.63 0.34
N PHE A 80 8.19 -5.90 -0.19
CA PHE A 80 7.96 -4.73 -1.04
C PHE A 80 7.61 -5.06 -2.49
N ILE A 81 7.58 -6.33 -2.87
CA ILE A 81 7.06 -6.79 -4.16
C ILE A 81 5.69 -7.48 -4.03
N ASN A 82 5.20 -7.68 -2.80
CA ASN A 82 3.87 -8.26 -2.60
C ASN A 82 2.79 -7.33 -3.15
N PRO A 83 1.88 -7.79 -4.03
CA PRO A 83 0.92 -6.93 -4.72
C PRO A 83 0.02 -6.14 -3.77
N VAL A 84 -0.43 -6.75 -2.67
CA VAL A 84 -1.30 -6.11 -1.67
C VAL A 84 -0.56 -4.97 -0.98
N VAL A 85 0.68 -5.22 -0.54
CA VAL A 85 1.53 -4.21 0.06
C VAL A 85 1.80 -3.05 -0.90
N VAL A 86 2.16 -3.37 -2.15
CA VAL A 86 2.45 -2.37 -3.20
C VAL A 86 1.25 -1.48 -3.46
N GLU A 87 0.08 -2.08 -3.63
CA GLU A 87 -1.16 -1.35 -3.90
C GLU A 87 -1.50 -0.39 -2.75
N TYR A 88 -1.54 -0.92 -1.53
CA TYR A 88 -1.89 -0.13 -0.35
C TYR A 88 -0.90 1.02 -0.10
N MET A 89 0.40 0.76 -0.23
CA MET A 89 1.42 1.80 -0.08
C MET A 89 1.26 2.92 -1.11
N ASN A 90 1.09 2.58 -2.39
CA ASN A 90 0.95 3.57 -3.45
C ASN A 90 -0.30 4.46 -3.28
N GLN A 91 -1.37 3.90 -2.73
CA GLN A 91 -2.61 4.62 -2.49
C GLN A 91 -2.52 5.54 -1.26
N ASN A 92 -1.90 5.08 -0.18
CA ASN A 92 -2.04 5.69 1.14
C ASN A 92 -0.80 6.44 1.63
N TYR A 93 0.38 6.22 1.03
CA TYR A 93 1.63 6.81 1.50
C TYR A 93 2.42 7.50 0.39
N TYR A 94 3.23 8.48 0.77
CA TYR A 94 4.44 8.84 0.03
C TYR A 94 5.55 7.95 0.55
N ALA A 95 5.99 7.02 -0.29
CA ALA A 95 6.99 6.03 0.09
C ALA A 95 8.40 6.54 -0.25
N VAL A 96 9.27 6.60 0.75
CA VAL A 96 10.65 7.10 0.64
C VAL A 96 11.63 5.98 0.92
N LYS A 97 12.64 5.84 0.06
CA LYS A 97 13.87 5.07 0.33
C LYS A 97 14.94 6.01 0.87
N PHE A 98 15.39 5.79 2.10
CA PHE A 98 16.40 6.63 2.72
C PHE A 98 17.62 5.81 3.14
N ASN A 99 18.73 5.98 2.43
CA ASN A 99 20.00 5.38 2.87
C ASN A 99 20.51 6.16 4.08
N ALA A 100 20.63 5.47 5.22
CA ALA A 100 21.12 6.09 6.47
C ALA A 100 22.57 6.58 6.39
N GLU A 101 23.32 6.16 5.37
CA GLU A 101 24.71 6.54 5.13
C GLU A 101 24.86 7.50 3.92
N ARG A 102 23.73 8.11 3.45
CA ARG A 102 23.79 9.11 2.36
C ARG A 102 24.72 10.27 2.69
N LYS A 103 25.28 10.92 1.68
CA LYS A 103 26.36 11.90 1.85
C LYS A 103 25.96 13.33 1.56
N ASP A 104 24.85 13.54 0.89
CA ASP A 104 24.31 14.83 0.50
C ASP A 104 23.61 15.53 1.68
N THR A 105 23.31 16.80 1.49
CA THR A 105 22.56 17.58 2.49
C THR A 105 21.07 17.40 2.27
N VAL A 106 20.33 17.14 3.34
CA VAL A 106 18.86 17.05 3.35
C VAL A 106 18.28 18.19 4.17
N VAL A 107 17.22 18.83 3.66
CA VAL A 107 16.50 19.88 4.39
C VAL A 107 15.16 19.33 4.87
N TYR A 108 14.96 19.36 6.19
CA TYR A 108 13.72 18.93 6.81
C TYR A 108 13.29 19.91 7.90
N ASN A 109 12.03 20.36 7.86
CA ASN A 109 11.47 21.36 8.78
C ASN A 109 12.37 22.62 8.92
N GLY A 110 12.92 23.11 7.79
CA GLY A 110 13.79 24.28 7.74
C GLY A 110 15.21 24.07 8.27
N LYS A 111 15.53 22.91 8.83
CA LYS A 111 16.85 22.54 9.33
C LYS A 111 17.62 21.74 8.27
N LYS A 112 18.91 22.04 8.12
CA LYS A 112 19.84 21.26 7.29
C LYS A 112 20.43 20.12 8.10
N PHE A 113 20.41 18.93 7.51
CA PHE A 113 21.03 17.74 8.03
C PHE A 113 22.11 17.27 7.05
N VAL A 114 23.22 16.82 7.56
CA VAL A 114 24.38 16.38 6.79
C VAL A 114 24.88 15.03 7.29
N ASN A 115 25.74 14.40 6.54
CA ASN A 115 26.55 13.32 7.07
C ASN A 115 27.83 13.94 7.65
N PRO A 116 28.09 13.84 8.97
CA PRO A 116 29.22 14.50 9.60
C PRO A 116 30.57 13.92 9.18
N ASN A 117 30.61 12.72 8.59
CA ASN A 117 31.79 12.08 8.04
C ASN A 117 31.51 11.40 6.68
N PRO A 118 31.26 12.17 5.60
CA PRO A 118 30.81 11.63 4.33
C PRO A 118 31.82 10.72 3.62
N THR A 119 33.07 10.73 4.04
CA THR A 119 34.14 9.85 3.52
C THR A 119 34.39 8.64 4.42
N GLY A 120 33.82 8.63 5.63
CA GLY A 120 33.96 7.55 6.59
C GLY A 120 33.09 6.34 6.21
N ALA A 121 33.61 5.15 6.44
CA ALA A 121 32.83 3.93 6.30
C ALA A 121 31.71 3.90 7.36
N ARG A 122 30.48 3.61 6.91
CA ARG A 122 29.29 3.47 7.77
C ARG A 122 28.95 4.72 8.60
N ALA A 123 29.32 5.90 8.12
CA ALA A 123 28.99 7.14 8.78
C ALA A 123 27.52 7.48 8.58
N THR A 124 26.79 7.61 9.66
CA THR A 124 25.35 7.84 9.67
C THR A 124 25.02 9.31 9.42
N HIS A 125 24.08 9.57 8.55
CA HIS A 125 23.53 10.89 8.26
C HIS A 125 22.71 11.41 9.47
N ASP A 126 22.85 12.70 9.80
CA ASP A 126 22.18 13.29 10.98
C ASP A 126 20.65 13.16 10.96
N LEU A 127 20.02 13.23 9.77
CA LEU A 127 18.58 13.02 9.68
C LEU A 127 18.18 11.59 10.01
N ALA A 128 19.00 10.59 9.67
CA ALA A 128 18.74 9.22 10.08
C ALA A 128 18.81 9.07 11.60
N GLN A 129 19.77 9.70 12.25
CA GLN A 129 19.87 9.71 13.71
C GLN A 129 18.65 10.40 14.35
N GLU A 130 18.24 11.54 13.81
CA GLU A 130 17.05 12.28 14.28
C GLU A 130 15.78 11.43 14.18
N LEU A 131 15.49 10.88 12.97
CA LEU A 131 14.29 10.09 12.71
C LEU A 131 14.24 8.79 13.51
N LEU A 132 15.38 8.16 13.76
CA LEU A 132 15.51 6.92 14.55
C LEU A 132 15.74 7.17 16.04
N SER A 133 15.81 8.43 16.48
CA SER A 133 16.14 8.81 17.88
C SER A 133 17.42 8.14 18.39
N GLY A 134 18.44 8.05 17.55
CA GLY A 134 19.71 7.43 17.86
C GLY A 134 19.72 5.90 17.91
N ARG A 135 18.60 5.23 17.71
CA ARG A 135 18.50 3.76 17.72
C ARG A 135 18.74 3.19 16.33
N MET A 136 20.02 3.10 15.94
CA MET A 136 20.44 2.64 14.61
C MET A 136 20.22 1.13 14.44
N SER A 137 19.13 0.73 13.78
CA SER A 137 18.87 -0.64 13.34
C SER A 137 18.25 -0.64 11.93
N TYR A 138 18.57 -1.66 11.14
CA TYR A 138 18.13 -1.73 9.75
C TYR A 138 17.61 -3.13 9.38
N PRO A 139 16.48 -3.19 8.60
CA PRO A 139 15.66 -2.07 8.21
C PRO A 139 14.91 -1.46 9.40
N SER A 140 14.56 -0.18 9.30
CA SER A 140 13.62 0.48 10.22
C SER A 140 12.65 1.33 9.41
N PHE A 141 11.37 1.26 9.77
CA PHE A 141 10.31 1.95 9.05
C PHE A 141 9.81 3.11 9.89
N ILE A 142 9.95 4.32 9.37
CA ILE A 142 9.46 5.52 10.02
C ILE A 142 8.15 5.94 9.35
N PHE A 143 7.14 6.21 10.16
CA PHE A 143 5.86 6.74 9.72
C PHE A 143 5.69 8.17 10.20
N LEU A 144 5.44 9.09 9.26
CA LEU A 144 5.10 10.47 9.54
C LEU A 144 3.63 10.71 9.15
N ASP A 145 2.96 11.58 9.88
CA ASP A 145 1.61 12.02 9.56
C ASP A 145 1.58 13.04 8.40
N GLU A 146 0.42 13.59 8.12
CA GLU A 146 0.19 14.55 7.05
C GLU A 146 0.90 15.89 7.28
N ASN A 147 1.27 16.20 8.53
CA ASN A 147 2.05 17.38 8.93
C ASN A 147 3.55 17.10 8.96
N LEU A 148 3.96 15.89 8.62
CA LEU A 148 5.32 15.36 8.72
C LEU A 148 5.79 15.14 10.18
N ASP A 149 4.88 15.10 11.14
CA ASP A 149 5.20 14.73 12.51
C ASP A 149 5.34 13.20 12.64
N ARG A 150 6.33 12.77 13.43
CA ARG A 150 6.61 11.33 13.56
C ARG A 150 5.53 10.63 14.39
N ILE A 151 4.84 9.66 13.76
CA ILE A 151 3.88 8.77 14.41
C ILE A 151 4.61 7.69 15.19
N THR A 152 5.46 6.92 14.50
CA THR A 152 6.17 5.78 15.11
C THR A 152 7.38 5.34 14.28
N VAL A 153 8.21 4.49 14.89
CA VAL A 153 9.29 3.76 14.22
C VAL A 153 9.09 2.27 14.48
N VAL A 154 9.08 1.48 13.42
CA VAL A 154 8.97 0.01 13.47
C VAL A 154 10.29 -0.60 13.02
N PRO A 155 11.10 -1.12 13.92
CA PRO A 155 12.39 -1.70 13.58
C PRO A 155 12.27 -3.16 13.10
N GLY A 156 13.16 -3.57 12.20
CA GLY A 156 13.39 -4.95 11.80
C GLY A 156 12.52 -5.41 10.63
N TYR A 157 12.92 -6.55 10.06
CA TYR A 157 12.24 -7.21 8.95
C TYR A 157 10.80 -7.59 9.32
N ARG A 158 9.87 -7.42 8.37
CA ARG A 158 8.47 -7.83 8.48
C ARG A 158 8.06 -8.61 7.23
N LYS A 159 7.35 -9.72 7.42
CA LYS A 159 6.71 -10.46 6.35
C LYS A 159 5.50 -9.68 5.80
N ALA A 160 5.08 -9.98 4.58
CA ALA A 160 4.02 -9.21 3.92
C ALA A 160 2.70 -9.13 4.74
N PRO A 161 2.17 -10.22 5.34
CA PRO A 161 0.94 -10.13 6.14
C PRO A 161 1.08 -9.24 7.39
N GLU A 162 2.22 -9.33 8.08
CA GLU A 162 2.49 -8.49 9.26
C GLU A 162 2.65 -7.03 8.85
N PHE A 163 3.33 -6.79 7.72
CA PHE A 163 3.55 -5.45 7.22
C PHE A 163 2.26 -4.79 6.72
N GLU A 164 1.39 -5.54 6.04
CA GLU A 164 0.03 -5.08 5.67
C GLU A 164 -0.76 -4.63 6.89
N THR A 165 -0.73 -5.42 7.97
CA THR A 165 -1.41 -5.07 9.23
C THR A 165 -0.90 -3.73 9.79
N ILE A 166 0.41 -3.52 9.79
CA ILE A 166 1.03 -2.26 10.25
C ILE A 166 0.62 -1.09 9.35
N LEU A 167 0.64 -1.29 8.03
CA LEU A 167 0.25 -0.26 7.07
C LEU A 167 -1.19 0.19 7.29
N HIS A 168 -2.12 -0.74 7.49
CA HIS A 168 -3.53 -0.42 7.76
C HIS A 168 -3.71 0.27 9.12
N TYR A 169 -3.06 -0.23 10.17
CA TYR A 169 -3.12 0.38 11.50
C TYR A 169 -2.78 1.87 11.49
N ILE A 170 -1.74 2.22 10.75
CA ILE A 170 -1.27 3.60 10.63
C ILE A 170 -2.05 4.37 9.56
N GLY A 171 -2.27 3.77 8.39
CA GLY A 171 -2.92 4.40 7.24
C GLY A 171 -4.36 4.83 7.53
N GLU A 172 -5.10 4.02 8.24
CA GLU A 172 -6.50 4.25 8.63
C GLU A 172 -6.64 5.07 9.93
N ASN A 173 -5.53 5.53 10.51
CA ASN A 173 -5.50 6.23 11.80
C ASN A 173 -6.01 5.39 13.00
N ALA A 174 -6.05 4.06 12.90
CA ALA A 174 -6.49 3.21 13.99
C ALA A 174 -5.62 3.41 15.26
N TYR A 175 -4.35 3.73 15.10
CA TYR A 175 -3.43 4.05 16.21
C TYR A 175 -3.90 5.20 17.11
N LYS A 176 -4.82 6.05 16.64
CA LYS A 176 -5.39 7.16 17.44
C LYS A 176 -6.48 6.71 18.39
N THR A 177 -7.13 5.58 18.13
CA THR A 177 -8.35 5.14 18.85
C THR A 177 -8.26 3.72 19.38
N GLN A 178 -7.33 2.89 18.90
CA GLN A 178 -7.22 1.48 19.24
C GLN A 178 -5.77 1.10 19.51
N LYS A 179 -5.53 0.23 20.49
CA LYS A 179 -4.20 -0.32 20.75
C LYS A 179 -3.78 -1.30 19.66
N TRP A 180 -2.47 -1.41 19.44
CA TRP A 180 -1.89 -2.32 18.45
C TRP A 180 -2.34 -3.77 18.63
N GLU A 181 -2.34 -4.27 19.88
CA GLU A 181 -2.69 -5.65 20.22
C GLU A 181 -4.14 -5.98 19.82
N GLU A 182 -5.06 -5.05 20.03
CA GLU A 182 -6.48 -5.20 19.69
C GLU A 182 -6.68 -5.17 18.17
N PHE A 183 -6.05 -4.20 17.51
CA PHE A 183 -6.12 -4.08 16.05
C PHE A 183 -5.53 -5.31 15.36
N SER A 184 -4.31 -5.69 15.72
CA SER A 184 -3.60 -6.81 15.08
C SER A 184 -4.29 -8.16 15.31
N ALA A 185 -4.99 -8.34 16.42
CA ALA A 185 -5.77 -9.55 16.68
C ALA A 185 -7.05 -9.63 15.83
N SER A 186 -7.64 -8.48 15.46
CA SER A 186 -8.89 -8.42 14.69
C SER A 186 -8.67 -8.29 13.19
N PHE A 187 -7.57 -7.65 12.75
CA PHE A 187 -7.25 -7.46 11.34
C PHE A 187 -6.95 -8.79 10.65
N LYS A 188 -7.47 -8.97 9.46
CA LYS A 188 -7.23 -10.17 8.63
C LYS A 188 -6.44 -9.77 7.39
N PRO A 189 -5.12 -9.95 7.40
CA PRO A 189 -4.30 -9.62 6.25
C PRO A 189 -4.68 -10.49 5.04
N THR A 190 -4.61 -9.92 3.87
CA THR A 190 -4.86 -10.56 2.57
C THR A 190 -3.56 -10.87 1.83
N ALA A 191 -2.46 -10.21 2.21
CA ALA A 191 -1.14 -10.54 1.72
C ALA A 191 -0.74 -11.96 2.15
N VAL A 192 -0.17 -12.72 1.22
CA VAL A 192 0.43 -14.03 1.46
C VAL A 192 1.95 -13.95 1.37
N GLU A 193 2.66 -14.93 1.94
CA GLU A 193 4.14 -15.00 1.87
C GLU A 193 4.61 -15.42 0.49
#